data_7fe7d1d10e76358b29d875ba0dc05ba4
#
_entry.id   7fe7d1d10e76358b29d875ba0dc05ba4
#
_cell.length_a   1.000
_cell.length_b   1.000
_cell.length_c   1.000
_cell.angle_alpha   90.00
_cell.angle_beta   90.00
_cell.angle_gamma   90.00
#
_symmetry.space_group_name_H-M   'P 1'
#
loop_
_entity.id
_entity.type
_entity.pdbx_description
1 polymer ?
#
loop_
_entity_poly.entity_id
_entity_poly.type
_entity_poly.pdbx_seq_one_letter_code
_entity_poly.pdbx_strand_id
1 'polypeptide(L)'
;HGLKPMATLKIEINGKEYEESSGGDGQYDAFVRALRKIYKVTLGRKFPMLTNYTVTIPPGGRTDAFVQTVIMWSYEDCAFRTRGLDADQTEAAIKATVKMLNIIEDEYEKE
;
A
#
# COMPACT_ATOMS: atom_id res chain seq x y z
N HIS A 1 -17.22 -8.99 -20.73
CA HIS A 1 -17.00 -9.30 -19.32
C HIS A 1 -15.67 -10.03 -19.19
N GLY A 2 -14.76 -9.40 -18.60
CA GLY A 2 -13.45 -9.98 -18.37
C GLY A 2 -13.26 -10.35 -16.92
N LEU A 3 -12.18 -11.07 -16.68
CA LEU A 3 -11.76 -11.37 -15.33
C LEU A 3 -11.17 -10.12 -14.70
N LYS A 4 -11.59 -9.81 -13.50
CA LYS A 4 -10.99 -8.70 -12.76
C LYS A 4 -9.84 -9.22 -11.90
N PRO A 5 -8.79 -8.43 -11.75
CA PRO A 5 -7.72 -8.81 -10.83
C PRO A 5 -8.26 -8.99 -9.42
N MET A 6 -7.75 -10.01 -8.75
CA MET A 6 -8.07 -10.30 -7.36
C MET A 6 -6.78 -10.34 -6.57
N ALA A 7 -6.83 -9.88 -5.34
CA ALA A 7 -5.70 -9.98 -4.43
C ALA A 7 -6.16 -10.59 -3.13
N THR A 8 -5.38 -11.51 -2.62
CA THR A 8 -5.57 -12.05 -1.28
C THR A 8 -4.38 -11.59 -0.44
N LEU A 9 -4.68 -11.02 0.69
CA LEU A 9 -3.69 -10.39 1.55
C LEU A 9 -3.74 -11.01 2.93
N LYS A 10 -2.55 -11.34 3.45
CA LYS A 10 -2.41 -11.80 4.82
C LYS A 10 -1.40 -10.91 5.51
N ILE A 11 -1.78 -10.28 6.62
CA ILE A 11 -0.89 -9.41 7.37
C ILE A 11 -0.99 -9.72 8.84
N GLU A 12 0.08 -9.37 9.56
CA GLU A 12 0.13 -9.51 11.00
C GLU A 12 0.25 -8.12 11.63
N ILE A 13 -0.63 -7.83 12.57
CA ILE A 13 -0.62 -6.57 13.30
C ILE A 13 -0.66 -6.92 14.78
N ASN A 14 0.37 -6.52 15.52
CA ASN A 14 0.49 -6.77 16.96
C ASN A 14 0.30 -8.25 17.32
N GLY A 15 0.92 -9.11 16.53
CA GLY A 15 0.88 -10.55 16.79
C GLY A 15 -0.36 -11.26 16.33
N LYS A 16 -1.33 -10.55 15.80
CA LYS A 16 -2.57 -11.16 15.30
C LYS A 16 -2.59 -11.11 13.77
N GLU A 17 -2.97 -12.22 13.16
CA GLU A 17 -3.00 -12.38 11.72
C GLU A 17 -4.38 -12.03 11.16
N TYR A 18 -4.40 -11.30 10.05
CA TYR A 18 -5.61 -10.92 9.35
C TYR A 18 -5.47 -11.32 7.90
N GLU A 19 -6.55 -11.81 7.32
CA GLU A 19 -6.57 -12.18 5.92
C GLU A 19 -7.81 -11.60 5.26
N GLU A 20 -7.65 -11.05 4.05
CA GLU A 20 -8.77 -10.50 3.30
C GLU A 20 -8.47 -10.59 1.82
N SER A 21 -9.55 -10.62 1.02
CA SER A 21 -9.45 -10.66 -0.42
C SER A 21 -10.31 -9.56 -1.00
N SER A 22 -9.90 -9.03 -2.14
CA SER A 22 -10.69 -8.04 -2.84
C SER A 22 -10.38 -8.08 -4.33
N GLY A 23 -11.37 -7.71 -5.14
CA GLY A 23 -11.15 -7.41 -6.54
C GLY A 23 -10.83 -5.93 -6.70
N GLY A 24 -10.26 -5.56 -7.82
CA GLY A 24 -9.95 -4.17 -8.14
C GLY A 24 -9.68 -4.01 -9.61
N ASP A 25 -9.36 -2.76 -10.03
CA ASP A 25 -9.11 -2.46 -11.43
C ASP A 25 -7.71 -2.89 -11.88
N GLY A 26 -6.82 -3.14 -10.93
CA GLY A 26 -5.49 -3.68 -11.15
C GLY A 26 -5.04 -4.40 -9.90
N GLN A 27 -3.86 -5.03 -9.96
CA GLN A 27 -3.34 -5.79 -8.82
C GLN A 27 -3.12 -4.90 -7.59
N TYR A 28 -2.53 -3.74 -7.80
CA TYR A 28 -2.29 -2.83 -6.68
C TYR A 28 -3.59 -2.30 -6.09
N ASP A 29 -4.56 -1.95 -6.95
CA ASP A 29 -5.86 -1.49 -6.47
C ASP A 29 -6.57 -2.57 -5.66
N ALA A 30 -6.50 -3.82 -6.11
CA ALA A 30 -7.09 -4.95 -5.39
C ALA A 30 -6.41 -5.13 -4.02
N PHE A 31 -5.09 -4.98 -3.98
CA PHE A 31 -4.31 -5.08 -2.75
C PHE A 31 -4.72 -3.99 -1.75
N VAL A 32 -4.80 -2.75 -2.19
CA VAL A 32 -5.17 -1.64 -1.32
C VAL A 32 -6.61 -1.79 -0.82
N ARG A 33 -7.51 -2.27 -1.68
CA ARG A 33 -8.90 -2.51 -1.26
C ARG A 33 -8.99 -3.59 -0.19
N ALA A 34 -8.19 -4.64 -0.29
CA ALA A 34 -8.13 -5.67 0.75
C ALA A 34 -7.61 -5.10 2.07
N LEU A 35 -6.55 -4.28 2.01
CA LEU A 35 -6.03 -3.59 3.20
C LEU A 35 -7.08 -2.70 3.85
N ARG A 36 -7.79 -1.93 3.02
CA ARG A 36 -8.82 -1.03 3.52
C ARG A 36 -9.92 -1.80 4.23
N LYS A 37 -10.30 -2.96 3.72
CA LYS A 37 -11.28 -3.80 4.39
C LYS A 37 -10.82 -4.23 5.76
N ILE A 38 -9.56 -4.64 5.88
CA ILE A 38 -9.00 -5.06 7.17
C ILE A 38 -9.08 -3.90 8.16
N TYR A 39 -8.60 -2.72 7.76
CA TYR A 39 -8.55 -1.58 8.67
C TYR A 39 -9.94 -1.04 9.00
N LYS A 40 -10.77 -0.79 8.00
CA LYS A 40 -12.06 -0.15 8.23
C LYS A 40 -13.13 -1.09 8.75
N VAL A 41 -13.17 -2.30 8.25
CA VAL A 41 -14.23 -3.25 8.61
C VAL A 41 -13.82 -4.11 9.80
N THR A 42 -12.68 -4.78 9.71
CA THR A 42 -12.26 -5.72 10.75
C THR A 42 -11.74 -5.02 11.99
N LEU A 43 -10.89 -4.01 11.82
CA LEU A 43 -10.29 -3.29 12.94
C LEU A 43 -11.10 -2.09 13.40
N GLY A 44 -12.00 -1.59 12.55
CA GLY A 44 -12.77 -0.38 12.86
C GLY A 44 -11.90 0.86 13.00
N ARG A 45 -10.83 0.94 12.23
CA ARG A 45 -9.85 2.02 12.30
C ARG A 45 -9.81 2.81 11.02
N LYS A 46 -9.27 4.01 11.10
CA LYS A 46 -9.10 4.85 9.91
C LYS A 46 -7.99 4.31 9.04
N PHE A 47 -8.11 4.54 7.75
CA PHE A 47 -7.12 4.14 6.76
C PHE A 47 -6.74 5.35 5.92
N PRO A 48 -5.44 5.56 5.63
CA PRO A 48 -5.02 6.72 4.85
C PRO A 48 -5.63 6.75 3.46
N MET A 49 -5.85 7.97 2.96
CA MET A 49 -6.29 8.17 1.60
C MET A 49 -5.06 8.37 0.72
N LEU A 50 -5.00 7.64 -0.38
CA LEU A 50 -3.96 7.83 -1.38
C LEU A 50 -4.33 9.06 -2.21
N THR A 51 -3.49 10.10 -2.19
CA THR A 51 -3.78 11.35 -2.87
C THR A 51 -2.94 11.55 -4.13
N ASN A 52 -1.80 10.88 -4.23
CA ASN A 52 -0.98 10.97 -5.43
C ASN A 52 -0.11 9.72 -5.54
N TYR A 53 0.22 9.36 -6.77
CA TYR A 53 0.98 8.13 -7.05
C TYR A 53 1.88 8.45 -8.24
N THR A 54 3.18 8.38 -8.03
CA THR A 54 4.17 8.72 -9.06
C THR A 54 5.15 7.57 -9.24
N VAL A 55 5.39 7.19 -10.47
CA VAL A 55 6.37 6.16 -10.81
C VAL A 55 7.49 6.81 -11.59
N THR A 56 8.72 6.61 -11.14
CA THR A 56 9.89 7.16 -11.80
C THR A 56 10.97 6.08 -11.92
N ILE A 57 11.86 6.29 -12.89
CA ILE A 57 13.05 5.46 -13.02
C ILE A 57 14.20 6.27 -12.43
N PRO A 58 14.90 5.73 -11.40
CA PRO A 58 15.98 6.49 -10.77
C PRO A 58 17.07 6.85 -11.76
N PRO A 59 17.78 7.95 -11.55
CA PRO A 59 18.89 8.37 -12.43
C PRO A 59 19.99 7.32 -12.50
N GLY A 60 20.69 7.28 -13.63
CA GLY A 60 21.76 6.32 -13.86
C GLY A 60 21.26 5.00 -14.38
N GLY A 61 20.05 4.99 -14.93
CA GLY A 61 19.36 3.79 -15.34
C GLY A 61 20.19 2.79 -16.12
N ARG A 62 20.20 1.57 -15.63
CA ARG A 62 20.70 0.42 -16.35
C ARG A 62 19.51 -0.31 -16.95
N THR A 63 19.80 -1.25 -17.84
CA THR A 63 18.73 -2.02 -18.48
C THR A 63 17.89 -2.82 -17.48
N ASP A 64 18.45 -3.11 -16.32
CA ASP A 64 17.76 -3.79 -15.23
C ASP A 64 17.38 -2.82 -14.09
N ALA A 65 17.16 -1.57 -14.45
CA ALA A 65 16.90 -0.52 -13.47
C ALA A 65 15.63 -0.79 -12.67
N PHE A 66 15.68 -0.44 -11.40
CA PHE A 66 14.51 -0.51 -10.55
C PHE A 66 13.57 0.65 -10.86
N VAL A 67 12.31 0.44 -10.55
CA VAL A 67 11.28 1.46 -10.63
C VAL A 67 11.10 2.02 -9.21
N GLN A 68 10.98 3.32 -9.10
CA GLN A 68 10.68 3.96 -7.83
C GLN A 68 9.23 4.42 -7.85
N THR A 69 8.47 4.01 -6.85
CA THR A 69 7.10 4.46 -6.66
C THR A 69 7.06 5.35 -5.44
N VAL A 70 6.48 6.55 -5.59
CA VAL A 70 6.26 7.47 -4.49
C VAL A 70 4.76 7.66 -4.35
N ILE A 71 4.25 7.42 -3.16
CA ILE A 71 2.82 7.56 -2.88
C ILE A 71 2.62 8.63 -1.82
N MET A 72 1.71 9.55 -2.09
CA MET A 72 1.30 10.56 -1.13
C MET A 72 0.05 10.09 -0.42
N TRP A 73 0.06 10.22 0.89
CA TRP A 73 -1.03 9.78 1.75
C TRP A 73 -1.57 10.95 2.55
N SER A 74 -2.87 10.93 2.80
CA SER A 74 -3.53 11.85 3.74
C SER A 74 -4.11 11.02 4.88
N TYR A 75 -3.72 11.35 6.11
CA TYR A 75 -4.15 10.61 7.30
C TYR A 75 -4.26 11.56 8.47
N GLU A 76 -5.49 11.72 8.99
CA GLU A 76 -5.78 12.54 10.17
C GLU A 76 -5.16 13.95 10.06
N ASP A 77 -5.50 14.65 8.98
CA ASP A 77 -5.06 16.03 8.71
C ASP A 77 -3.56 16.16 8.48
N CYS A 78 -2.89 15.07 8.27
CA CYS A 78 -1.45 15.05 8.01
C CYS A 78 -1.22 14.45 6.63
N ALA A 79 -0.35 15.09 5.85
CA ALA A 79 0.06 14.56 4.56
C ALA A 79 1.49 14.07 4.67
N PHE A 80 1.76 12.90 4.16
CA PHE A 80 3.12 12.36 4.13
C PHE A 80 3.27 11.47 2.91
N ARG A 81 4.50 11.11 2.60
CA ARG A 81 4.77 10.27 1.44
C ARG A 81 5.67 9.12 1.82
N THR A 82 5.50 8.02 1.10
CA THR A 82 6.36 6.85 1.23
C THR A 82 6.83 6.44 -0.15
N ARG A 83 7.93 5.73 -0.20
CA ARG A 83 8.50 5.28 -1.46
C ARG A 83 8.90 3.82 -1.39
N GLY A 84 8.82 3.16 -2.52
CA GLY A 84 9.26 1.80 -2.68
C GLY A 84 10.09 1.66 -3.93
N LEU A 85 11.05 0.76 -3.90
CA LEU A 85 11.98 0.53 -4.99
C LEU A 85 11.99 -0.96 -5.32
N ASP A 86 11.70 -1.29 -6.57
CA ASP A 86 11.71 -2.68 -7.01
C ASP A 86 11.78 -2.70 -8.54
N ALA A 87 12.24 -3.81 -9.10
CA ALA A 87 12.21 -3.99 -10.55
C ALA A 87 10.79 -4.09 -11.07
N ASP A 88 9.88 -4.62 -10.26
CA ASP A 88 8.46 -4.75 -10.59
C ASP A 88 7.70 -3.56 -10.02
N GLN A 89 6.88 -2.92 -10.86
CA GLN A 89 6.14 -1.72 -10.48
C GLN A 89 5.14 -1.99 -9.36
N THR A 90 4.45 -3.11 -9.41
CA THR A 90 3.48 -3.47 -8.38
C THR A 90 4.19 -3.73 -7.04
N GLU A 91 5.31 -4.44 -7.07
CA GLU A 91 6.08 -4.69 -5.86
C GLU A 91 6.64 -3.39 -5.26
N ALA A 92 7.06 -2.44 -6.10
CA ALA A 92 7.51 -1.14 -5.62
C ALA A 92 6.39 -0.42 -4.88
N ALA A 93 5.17 -0.46 -5.44
CA ALA A 93 4.02 0.17 -4.81
C ALA A 93 3.65 -0.53 -3.50
N ILE A 94 3.75 -1.85 -3.44
CA ILE A 94 3.48 -2.61 -2.22
C ILE A 94 4.50 -2.23 -1.14
N LYS A 95 5.78 -2.10 -1.49
CA LYS A 95 6.80 -1.68 -0.54
C LYS A 95 6.53 -0.30 0.03
N ALA A 96 6.10 0.65 -0.82
CA ALA A 96 5.74 1.99 -0.36
C ALA A 96 4.54 1.92 0.59
N THR A 97 3.58 1.04 0.30
CA THR A 97 2.39 0.89 1.12
C THR A 97 2.71 0.25 2.48
N VAL A 98 3.61 -0.73 2.51
CA VAL A 98 4.03 -1.35 3.77
C VAL A 98 4.70 -0.31 4.67
N LYS A 99 5.50 0.60 4.10
CA LYS A 99 6.09 1.69 4.88
C LYS A 99 5.01 2.58 5.48
N MET A 100 3.97 2.87 4.71
CA MET A 100 2.84 3.64 5.23
C MET A 100 2.18 2.91 6.39
N LEU A 101 1.96 1.60 6.26
CA LEU A 101 1.35 0.82 7.33
C LEU A 101 2.17 0.90 8.62
N ASN A 102 3.49 0.81 8.52
CA ASN A 102 4.35 0.91 9.70
C ASN A 102 4.25 2.28 10.35
N ILE A 103 4.13 3.33 9.55
CA ILE A 103 3.99 4.70 10.07
C ILE A 103 2.68 4.85 10.84
N ILE A 104 1.56 4.42 10.26
CA ILE A 104 0.27 4.59 10.94
C ILE A 104 0.15 3.68 12.15
N GLU A 105 0.79 2.50 12.14
CA GLU A 105 0.78 1.63 13.32
C GLU A 105 1.57 2.25 14.46
N ASP A 106 2.72 2.88 14.18
CA ASP A 106 3.48 3.59 15.20
C ASP A 106 2.66 4.73 15.81
N GLU A 107 1.95 5.49 14.96
CA GLU A 107 1.11 6.58 15.46
C GLU A 107 -0.05 6.06 16.30
N TYR A 108 -0.65 4.97 15.88
CA TYR A 108 -1.76 4.37 16.60
C TYR A 108 -1.34 3.90 17.99
N GLU A 109 -0.15 3.32 18.11
CA GLU A 109 0.36 2.83 19.39
C GLU A 109 0.67 3.95 20.38
N LYS A 110 0.94 5.17 19.87
CA LYS A 110 1.22 6.32 20.73
C LYS A 110 -0.03 6.94 21.34
N GLU A 111 -1.19 6.58 20.81
CA GLU A 111 -2.45 7.06 21.33
C GLU A 111 -2.91 6.14 22.46
#